data_d3c938da6092bfd68149d296973acfb5
#
_entry.id   d3c938da6092bfd68149d296973acfb5
#
_cell.length_a   1.000
_cell.length_b   1.000
_cell.length_c   1.000
_cell.angle_alpha   90.00
_cell.angle_beta   90.00
_cell.angle_gamma   90.00
#
_symmetry.space_group_name_H-M   'P 1'
#
loop_
_entity.id
_entity.type
_entity.pdbx_description
1 polymer ?
#
loop_
_entity_poly.entity_id
_entity_poly.type
_entity_poly.pdbx_seq_one_letter_code
_entity_poly.pdbx_strand_id
1 'polypeptide(L)'
;IEDTLGNFGIPIREMKATIGPTVTLYEIVQEAGVKISRIQGLENDIAQSLKALGIRIIAPIPGRGTIGIEVPNRHKEVVSMRSAVQSERFHKFNGELPVVIGRTIQNENFVFDLAKMPHLLVAGATGQGKSVGLNAIITSLLYRKDPSQLKLVLIDPVSYTHLRAHET
;
A
#
# COMPACT_ATOMS: atom_id res chain seq x y z
N ILE A 1 12.29 3.43 -17.68
CA ILE A 1 10.85 3.48 -18.03
C ILE A 1 10.65 4.29 -19.31
N GLU A 2 11.22 5.47 -19.42
CA GLU A 2 11.09 6.30 -20.62
C GLU A 2 11.53 5.54 -21.86
N ASP A 3 12.75 5.00 -21.88
CA ASP A 3 13.27 4.17 -22.96
C ASP A 3 12.37 2.95 -23.26
N THR A 4 11.85 2.34 -22.20
CA THR A 4 10.96 1.18 -22.32
C THR A 4 9.66 1.56 -23.03
N LEU A 5 9.02 2.63 -22.63
CA LEU A 5 7.79 3.13 -23.23
C LEU A 5 8.03 3.61 -24.66
N GLY A 6 9.17 4.28 -24.90
CA GLY A 6 9.60 4.67 -26.23
C GLY A 6 9.78 3.47 -27.18
N ASN A 7 10.37 2.37 -26.71
CA ASN A 7 10.52 1.12 -27.47
C ASN A 7 9.18 0.47 -27.84
N PHE A 8 8.15 0.66 -27.02
CA PHE A 8 6.78 0.23 -27.32
C PHE A 8 5.97 1.26 -28.14
N GLY A 9 6.62 2.31 -28.63
CA GLY A 9 5.98 3.35 -29.43
C GLY A 9 4.96 4.19 -28.66
N ILE A 10 5.25 4.43 -27.38
CA ILE A 10 4.48 5.29 -26.49
C ILE A 10 5.29 6.53 -26.18
N PRO A 11 5.12 7.60 -26.96
CA PRO A 11 5.80 8.86 -26.70
C PRO A 11 5.22 9.50 -25.42
N ILE A 12 6.10 9.93 -24.54
CA ILE A 12 5.78 10.63 -23.30
C ILE A 12 6.22 12.08 -23.38
N ARG A 13 5.35 12.98 -22.92
CA ARG A 13 5.64 14.40 -22.86
C ARG A 13 6.38 14.76 -21.56
N GLU A 14 5.99 14.14 -20.45
CA GLU A 14 6.50 14.46 -19.13
C GLU A 14 6.42 13.22 -18.23
N MET A 15 7.44 13.04 -17.38
CA MET A 15 7.48 11.96 -16.40
C MET A 15 7.98 12.50 -15.06
N LYS A 16 7.27 12.12 -13.99
CA LYS A 16 7.67 12.39 -12.62
C LYS A 16 7.76 11.09 -11.84
N ALA A 17 8.88 10.84 -11.17
CA ALA A 17 9.06 9.69 -10.30
C ALA A 17 8.89 10.08 -8.83
N THR A 18 8.09 9.33 -8.09
CA THR A 18 7.93 9.46 -6.63
C THR A 18 8.33 8.13 -5.99
N ILE A 19 9.42 8.15 -5.23
CA ILE A 19 9.98 6.96 -4.59
C ILE A 19 9.27 6.75 -3.26
N GLY A 20 8.55 5.63 -3.14
CA GLY A 20 7.97 5.15 -1.90
C GLY A 20 8.84 4.05 -1.26
N PRO A 21 8.46 3.55 -0.07
CA PRO A 21 9.25 2.55 0.66
C PRO A 21 9.29 1.18 -0.05
N THR A 22 8.23 0.79 -0.73
CA THR A 22 8.11 -0.53 -1.38
C THR A 22 7.94 -0.46 -2.88
N VAL A 23 7.36 0.64 -3.38
CA VAL A 23 7.12 0.88 -4.81
C VAL A 23 7.53 2.29 -5.18
N THR A 24 7.94 2.48 -6.43
CA THR A 24 8.13 3.79 -7.04
C THR A 24 6.96 4.07 -7.98
N LEU A 25 6.29 5.19 -7.82
CA LEU A 25 5.25 5.65 -8.72
C LEU A 25 5.87 6.55 -9.81
N TYR A 26 5.68 6.18 -11.06
CA TYR A 26 5.99 7.00 -12.22
C TYR A 26 4.69 7.61 -12.76
N GLU A 27 4.52 8.89 -12.57
CA GLU A 27 3.41 9.66 -13.13
C GLU A 27 3.81 10.14 -14.52
N ILE A 28 3.01 9.79 -15.52
CA ILE A 28 3.33 10.02 -16.92
C ILE A 28 2.23 10.87 -17.55
N VAL A 29 2.64 11.85 -18.34
CA VAL A 29 1.81 12.57 -19.27
C VAL A 29 2.16 12.09 -20.67
N GLN A 30 1.26 11.33 -21.28
CA GLN A 30 1.43 10.87 -22.66
C GLN A 30 1.24 12.02 -23.66
N GLU A 31 1.81 11.87 -24.84
CA GLU A 31 1.52 12.79 -25.95
C GLU A 31 0.08 12.64 -26.47
N ALA A 32 -0.40 13.68 -27.14
CA ALA A 32 -1.74 13.69 -27.71
C ALA A 32 -1.90 12.55 -28.73
N GLY A 33 -3.02 11.83 -28.66
CA GLY A 33 -3.32 10.71 -29.55
C GLY A 33 -2.94 9.32 -29.02
N VAL A 34 -2.17 9.22 -27.93
CA VAL A 34 -1.88 7.93 -27.30
C VAL A 34 -3.07 7.50 -26.46
N LYS A 35 -3.67 6.35 -26.80
CA LYS A 35 -4.80 5.78 -26.06
C LYS A 35 -4.33 5.13 -24.76
N ILE A 36 -4.99 5.43 -23.65
CA ILE A 36 -4.72 4.83 -22.32
C ILE A 36 -4.79 3.30 -22.36
N SER A 37 -5.78 2.75 -23.07
CA SER A 37 -5.94 1.30 -23.22
C SER A 37 -4.73 0.60 -23.85
N ARG A 38 -3.98 1.29 -24.70
CA ARG A 38 -2.74 0.76 -25.28
C ARG A 38 -1.67 0.59 -24.21
N ILE A 39 -1.55 1.56 -23.30
CA ILE A 39 -0.57 1.51 -22.20
C ILE A 39 -0.97 0.40 -21.23
N GLN A 40 -2.24 0.29 -20.88
CA GLN A 40 -2.76 -0.78 -20.00
C GLN A 40 -2.52 -2.17 -20.60
N GLY A 41 -2.68 -2.33 -21.92
CA GLY A 41 -2.43 -3.60 -22.59
C GLY A 41 -0.97 -4.05 -22.60
N LEU A 42 -0.03 -3.14 -22.32
CA LEU A 42 1.41 -3.43 -22.29
C LEU A 42 1.96 -3.68 -20.88
N GLU A 43 1.10 -3.84 -19.87
CA GLU A 43 1.50 -4.01 -18.46
C GLU A 43 2.52 -5.13 -18.28
N ASN A 44 2.26 -6.30 -18.84
CA ASN A 44 3.16 -7.45 -18.75
C ASN A 44 4.48 -7.23 -19.51
N ASP A 45 4.43 -6.61 -20.67
CA ASP A 45 5.61 -6.36 -21.51
C ASP A 45 6.53 -5.31 -20.85
N ILE A 46 5.93 -4.27 -20.25
CA ILE A 46 6.64 -3.26 -19.46
C ILE A 46 7.27 -3.90 -18.23
N ALA A 47 6.52 -4.74 -17.50
CA ALA A 47 7.03 -5.46 -16.32
C ALA A 47 8.24 -6.34 -16.69
N GLN A 48 8.15 -7.08 -17.79
CA GLN A 48 9.23 -7.93 -18.29
C GLN A 48 10.47 -7.10 -18.68
N SER A 49 10.27 -6.01 -19.42
CA SER A 49 11.36 -5.11 -19.83
C SER A 49 12.11 -4.51 -18.64
N LEU A 50 11.38 -4.16 -17.57
CA LEU A 50 11.93 -3.63 -16.32
C LEU A 50 12.50 -4.72 -15.41
N LYS A 51 12.35 -6.00 -15.77
CA LYS A 51 12.69 -7.16 -14.90
C LYS A 51 12.02 -7.05 -13.53
N ALA A 52 10.80 -6.52 -13.48
CA ALA A 52 10.00 -6.39 -12.27
C ALA A 52 9.11 -7.62 -12.10
N LEU A 53 8.87 -8.04 -10.85
CA LEU A 53 7.97 -9.16 -10.53
C LEU A 53 6.50 -8.90 -10.87
N GLY A 54 6.17 -7.68 -11.24
CA GLY A 54 4.86 -7.18 -11.62
C GLY A 54 4.88 -5.67 -11.50
N ILE A 55 4.06 -5.00 -12.27
CA ILE A 55 3.79 -3.57 -12.16
C ILE A 55 2.29 -3.38 -12.01
N ARG A 56 1.86 -2.19 -11.68
CA ARG A 56 0.45 -1.82 -11.69
C ARG A 56 0.27 -0.52 -12.43
N ILE A 57 -0.65 -0.51 -13.39
CA ILE A 57 -0.99 0.70 -14.14
C ILE A 57 -2.29 1.29 -13.59
N ILE A 58 -2.23 2.54 -13.14
CA ILE A 58 -3.37 3.33 -12.67
C ILE A 58 -3.64 4.39 -13.73
N ALA A 59 -4.71 4.20 -14.48
CA ALA A 59 -4.98 5.11 -15.60
C ALA A 59 -6.49 5.35 -15.78
N PRO A 60 -6.94 6.60 -15.65
CA PRO A 60 -6.18 7.76 -15.18
C PRO A 60 -5.97 7.76 -13.66
N ILE A 61 -4.97 8.51 -13.18
CA ILE A 61 -4.86 8.81 -11.74
C ILE A 61 -6.04 9.72 -11.37
N PRO A 62 -6.83 9.34 -10.35
CA PRO A 62 -7.97 10.15 -9.92
C PRO A 62 -7.57 11.60 -9.59
N GLY A 63 -8.27 12.55 -10.19
CA GLY A 63 -8.06 13.99 -9.96
C GLY A 63 -6.86 14.62 -10.67
N ARG A 64 -6.01 13.85 -11.38
CA ARG A 64 -4.82 14.40 -12.07
C ARG A 64 -4.83 14.23 -13.59
N GLY A 65 -5.62 13.27 -14.13
CA GLY A 65 -5.67 13.02 -15.58
C GLY A 65 -4.36 12.44 -16.15
N THR A 66 -3.38 12.10 -15.31
CA THR A 66 -2.11 11.47 -15.65
C THR A 66 -2.19 9.96 -15.51
N ILE A 67 -1.22 9.23 -16.04
CA ILE A 67 -1.10 7.79 -15.91
C ILE A 67 -0.05 7.48 -14.85
N GLY A 68 -0.38 6.62 -13.91
CA GLY A 68 0.55 6.11 -12.90
C GLY A 68 1.03 4.71 -13.25
N ILE A 69 2.34 4.47 -13.18
CA ILE A 69 2.93 3.14 -13.24
C ILE A 69 3.65 2.90 -11.92
N GLU A 70 3.12 1.99 -11.11
CA GLU A 70 3.76 1.54 -9.88
C GLU A 70 4.72 0.39 -10.19
N VAL A 71 5.99 0.59 -9.87
CA VAL A 71 7.04 -0.42 -10.05
C VAL A 71 7.59 -0.81 -8.68
N PRO A 72 7.60 -2.11 -8.32
CA PRO A 72 8.20 -2.56 -7.07
C PRO A 72 9.68 -2.21 -6.97
N ASN A 73 10.11 -1.66 -5.84
CA ASN A 73 11.49 -1.38 -5.58
C ASN A 73 12.31 -2.68 -5.48
N ARG A 74 13.53 -2.70 -5.99
CA ARG A 74 14.45 -3.84 -5.82
C ARG A 74 14.83 -4.04 -4.35
N HIS A 75 15.08 -2.94 -3.65
CA HIS A 75 15.34 -2.91 -2.20
C HIS A 75 14.14 -2.26 -1.52
N LYS A 76 13.32 -3.08 -0.87
CA LYS A 76 12.15 -2.61 -0.12
C LYS A 76 12.58 -2.14 1.26
N GLU A 77 12.12 -0.98 1.67
CA GLU A 77 12.30 -0.48 3.03
C GLU A 77 11.22 -1.05 3.95
N VAL A 78 11.62 -1.44 5.15
CA VAL A 78 10.69 -1.85 6.21
C VAL A 78 10.25 -0.62 6.98
N VAL A 79 8.96 -0.32 6.92
CA VAL A 79 8.37 0.74 7.75
C VAL A 79 8.13 0.19 9.15
N SER A 80 8.91 0.66 10.15
CA SER A 80 8.74 0.18 11.51
C SER A 80 7.44 0.71 12.12
N MET A 81 6.72 -0.15 12.86
CA MET A 81 5.52 0.24 13.59
C MET A 81 5.80 1.37 14.60
N ARG A 82 6.99 1.33 15.23
CA ARG A 82 7.42 2.38 16.15
C ARG A 82 7.44 3.75 15.51
N SER A 83 8.03 3.87 14.30
CA SER A 83 8.08 5.13 13.58
C SER A 83 6.69 5.61 13.14
N ALA A 84 5.79 4.66 12.85
CA ALA A 84 4.43 4.97 12.44
C ALA A 84 3.60 5.54 13.59
N VAL A 85 3.61 4.88 14.77
CA VAL A 85 2.84 5.32 15.95
C VAL A 85 3.42 6.59 16.59
N GLN A 86 4.71 6.83 16.46
CA GLN A 86 5.36 8.06 16.95
C GLN A 86 5.23 9.24 15.97
N SER A 87 4.62 9.05 14.82
CA SER A 87 4.50 10.12 13.83
C SER A 87 3.55 11.24 14.29
N GLU A 88 3.90 12.45 13.94
CA GLU A 88 3.07 13.63 14.22
C GLU A 88 1.66 13.49 13.62
N ARG A 89 1.56 12.90 12.41
CA ARG A 89 0.29 12.66 11.74
C ARG A 89 -0.63 11.73 12.54
N PHE A 90 -0.08 10.67 13.14
CA PHE A 90 -0.84 9.75 14.00
C PHE A 90 -1.22 10.41 15.33
N HIS A 91 -0.31 11.16 15.94
CA HIS A 91 -0.58 11.86 17.21
C HIS A 91 -1.65 12.95 17.07
N LYS A 92 -1.59 13.74 15.99
CA LYS A 92 -2.55 14.84 15.73
C LYS A 92 -3.86 14.36 15.11
N PHE A 93 -3.94 13.07 14.74
CA PHE A 93 -5.16 12.55 14.10
C PHE A 93 -6.31 12.50 15.12
N ASN A 94 -7.39 13.25 14.80
CA ASN A 94 -8.58 13.32 15.63
C ASN A 94 -9.62 12.29 15.15
N GLY A 95 -9.51 11.06 15.63
CA GLY A 95 -10.42 9.96 15.34
C GLY A 95 -10.80 9.22 16.61
N GLU A 96 -11.94 8.54 16.59
CA GLU A 96 -12.39 7.74 17.71
C GLU A 96 -11.53 6.48 17.88
N LEU A 97 -11.23 5.77 16.79
CA LEU A 97 -10.36 4.61 16.76
C LEU A 97 -9.24 4.79 15.70
N PRO A 98 -8.22 5.63 15.99
CA PRO A 98 -7.17 5.92 15.04
C PRO A 98 -6.26 4.71 14.81
N VAL A 99 -6.03 4.40 13.55
CA VAL A 99 -5.17 3.30 13.10
C VAL A 99 -4.14 3.82 12.10
N VAL A 100 -2.89 3.40 12.24
CA VAL A 100 -1.82 3.58 11.25
C VAL A 100 -1.32 2.22 10.77
N ILE A 101 -1.31 1.99 9.46
CA ILE A 101 -0.93 0.68 8.89
C ILE A 101 0.33 0.71 8.04
N GLY A 102 0.96 1.86 7.87
CA GLY A 102 2.15 2.01 7.06
C GLY A 102 2.26 3.35 6.38
N ARG A 103 2.95 3.39 5.25
CA ARG A 103 3.15 4.62 4.47
C ARG A 103 2.53 4.49 3.08
N THR A 104 2.05 5.62 2.59
CA THR A 104 1.62 5.77 1.19
C THR A 104 2.84 5.79 0.26
N ILE A 105 2.57 5.75 -1.05
CA ILE A 105 3.61 5.94 -2.08
C ILE A 105 4.30 7.31 -2.00
N GLN A 106 3.64 8.32 -1.42
CA GLN A 106 4.23 9.64 -1.13
C GLN A 106 5.06 9.66 0.16
N ASN A 107 5.33 8.49 0.75
CA ASN A 107 6.08 8.34 2.00
C ASN A 107 5.42 8.98 3.23
N GLU A 108 4.12 9.24 3.18
CA GLU A 108 3.32 9.72 4.30
C GLU A 108 2.66 8.58 5.06
N ASN A 109 2.59 8.68 6.39
CA ASN A 109 1.87 7.69 7.18
C ASN A 109 0.39 7.65 6.82
N PHE A 110 -0.14 6.46 6.50
CA PHE A 110 -1.54 6.26 6.21
C PHE A 110 -2.29 6.02 7.52
N VAL A 111 -3.08 7.02 7.92
CA VAL A 111 -3.85 7.03 9.17
C VAL A 111 -5.33 7.16 8.83
N PHE A 112 -6.16 6.35 9.46
CA PHE A 112 -7.60 6.39 9.32
C PHE A 112 -8.32 6.10 10.64
N ASP A 113 -9.62 6.41 10.69
CA ASP A 113 -10.49 6.12 11.84
C ASP A 113 -11.25 4.82 11.60
N LEU A 114 -10.93 3.78 12.37
CA LEU A 114 -11.61 2.49 12.25
C LEU A 114 -13.08 2.56 12.69
N ALA A 115 -13.45 3.50 13.58
CA ALA A 115 -14.83 3.68 14.00
C ALA A 115 -15.77 4.08 12.84
N LYS A 116 -15.23 4.72 11.79
CA LYS A 116 -15.96 5.08 10.58
C LYS A 116 -16.09 3.93 9.58
N MET A 117 -15.47 2.80 9.85
CA MET A 117 -15.48 1.60 9.02
C MET A 117 -16.12 0.45 9.82
N PRO A 118 -17.45 0.27 9.76
CA PRO A 118 -18.16 -0.76 10.54
C PRO A 118 -17.65 -2.17 10.22
N HIS A 119 -17.14 -2.37 9.01
CA HIS A 119 -16.53 -3.63 8.56
C HIS A 119 -15.26 -3.33 7.78
N LEU A 120 -14.17 -4.00 8.12
CA LEU A 120 -12.90 -3.94 7.40
C LEU A 120 -12.50 -5.34 6.93
N LEU A 121 -12.43 -5.54 5.62
CA LEU A 121 -11.91 -6.76 5.04
C LEU A 121 -10.41 -6.61 4.79
N VAL A 122 -9.61 -7.48 5.41
CA VAL A 122 -8.17 -7.57 5.18
C VAL A 122 -7.87 -8.89 4.51
N ALA A 123 -7.45 -8.85 3.25
CA ALA A 123 -7.14 -10.02 2.46
C ALA A 123 -5.69 -9.97 1.93
N GLY A 124 -5.11 -11.14 1.74
CA GLY A 124 -3.77 -11.28 1.18
C GLY A 124 -3.37 -12.75 1.11
N ALA A 125 -2.54 -13.11 0.12
CA ALA A 125 -1.94 -14.43 0.03
C ALA A 125 -0.98 -14.69 1.20
N THR A 126 -0.61 -15.93 1.40
CA THR A 126 0.37 -16.32 2.43
C THR A 126 1.69 -15.56 2.23
N GLY A 127 2.23 -14.99 3.32
CA GLY A 127 3.47 -14.21 3.27
C GLY A 127 3.31 -12.75 2.78
N GLN A 128 2.12 -12.31 2.37
CA GLN A 128 1.89 -10.95 1.88
C GLN A 128 1.60 -9.91 2.99
N GLY A 129 1.86 -10.25 4.24
CA GLY A 129 1.79 -9.29 5.35
C GLY A 129 0.40 -9.10 5.97
N LYS A 130 -0.60 -9.95 5.68
CA LYS A 130 -1.94 -9.88 6.30
C LYS A 130 -1.87 -9.83 7.84
N SER A 131 -1.15 -10.76 8.45
CA SER A 131 -0.98 -10.81 9.92
C SER A 131 -0.22 -9.60 10.47
N VAL A 132 0.76 -9.09 9.72
CA VAL A 132 1.47 -7.86 10.07
C VAL A 132 0.52 -6.66 10.05
N GLY A 133 -0.36 -6.57 9.05
CA GLY A 133 -1.39 -5.54 8.97
C GLY A 133 -2.39 -5.60 10.13
N LEU A 134 -2.85 -6.80 10.51
CA LEU A 134 -3.73 -6.98 11.67
C LEU A 134 -3.04 -6.57 12.97
N ASN A 135 -1.77 -6.96 13.16
CA ASN A 135 -0.98 -6.55 14.31
C ASN A 135 -0.78 -5.02 14.34
N ALA A 136 -0.59 -4.38 13.18
CA ALA A 136 -0.47 -2.93 13.10
C ALA A 136 -1.77 -2.23 13.54
N ILE A 137 -2.94 -2.76 13.17
CA ILE A 137 -4.25 -2.26 13.62
C ILE A 137 -4.37 -2.37 15.13
N ILE A 138 -4.15 -3.56 15.69
CA ILE A 138 -4.24 -3.82 17.14
C ILE A 138 -3.26 -2.92 17.89
N THR A 139 -2.00 -2.87 17.47
CA THR A 139 -0.97 -2.03 18.10
C THR A 139 -1.34 -0.55 18.08
N SER A 140 -1.89 -0.05 16.97
CA SER A 140 -2.34 1.34 16.87
C SER A 140 -3.40 1.68 17.90
N LEU A 141 -4.39 0.79 18.06
CA LEU A 141 -5.48 0.97 19.03
C LEU A 141 -4.97 0.93 20.46
N LEU A 142 -4.13 -0.06 20.79
CA LEU A 142 -3.52 -0.18 22.12
C LEU A 142 -2.60 0.99 22.48
N TYR A 143 -1.99 1.61 21.47
CA TYR A 143 -1.13 2.78 21.69
C TYR A 143 -1.90 4.07 21.98
N ARG A 144 -3.12 4.18 21.45
CA ARG A 144 -3.94 5.41 21.52
C ARG A 144 -5.08 5.34 22.52
N LYS A 145 -5.50 4.17 22.95
CA LYS A 145 -6.67 3.97 23.79
C LYS A 145 -6.31 3.32 25.10
N ASP A 146 -6.89 3.84 26.16
CA ASP A 146 -6.82 3.24 27.49
C ASP A 146 -7.73 1.98 27.56
N PRO A 147 -7.40 0.96 28.37
CA PRO A 147 -8.24 -0.22 28.57
C PRO A 147 -9.68 0.07 29.01
N SER A 148 -9.91 1.21 29.62
CA SER A 148 -11.27 1.67 30.00
C SER A 148 -12.09 2.13 28.77
N GLN A 149 -11.42 2.53 27.70
CA GLN A 149 -12.03 3.08 26.49
C GLN A 149 -12.16 2.05 25.36
N LEU A 150 -11.41 0.95 25.43
CA LEU A 150 -11.33 -0.05 24.37
C LEU A 150 -11.42 -1.46 24.91
N LYS A 151 -12.35 -2.24 24.36
CA LYS A 151 -12.44 -3.69 24.56
C LYS A 151 -12.30 -4.38 23.22
N LEU A 152 -11.48 -5.43 23.16
CA LEU A 152 -11.22 -6.21 21.95
C LEU A 152 -11.79 -7.62 22.12
N VAL A 153 -12.47 -8.12 21.12
CA VAL A 153 -12.84 -9.53 20.99
C VAL A 153 -12.08 -10.08 19.79
N LEU A 154 -11.14 -10.98 20.05
CA LEU A 154 -10.27 -11.57 19.02
C LEU A 154 -10.62 -13.07 18.87
N ILE A 155 -10.92 -13.49 17.65
CA ILE A 155 -11.20 -14.88 17.32
C ILE A 155 -10.24 -15.29 16.20
N ASP A 156 -9.32 -16.20 16.50
CA ASP A 156 -8.38 -16.75 15.51
C ASP A 156 -8.57 -18.27 15.41
N PRO A 157 -9.35 -18.75 14.43
CA PRO A 157 -9.63 -20.18 14.29
C PRO A 157 -8.40 -21.00 13.87
N VAL A 158 -7.35 -20.35 13.33
CA VAL A 158 -6.12 -21.04 12.89
C VAL A 158 -5.18 -21.28 14.06
N SER A 159 -4.96 -20.28 14.91
CA SER A 159 -4.11 -20.42 16.11
C SER A 159 -4.68 -21.38 17.13
N TYR A 160 -6.01 -21.55 17.18
CA TYR A 160 -6.66 -22.48 18.09
C TYR A 160 -6.29 -23.96 17.80
N THR A 161 -6.01 -24.31 16.55
CA THR A 161 -5.55 -25.66 16.18
C THR A 161 -4.13 -25.95 16.63
N HIS A 162 -3.27 -24.93 16.76
CA HIS A 162 -1.88 -25.06 17.22
C HIS A 162 -1.76 -25.12 18.75
N LEU A 163 -2.62 -24.43 19.48
CA LEU A 163 -2.63 -24.48 20.96
C LEU A 163 -3.07 -25.84 21.51
N ARG A 164 -3.94 -26.57 20.81
CA ARG A 164 -4.33 -27.95 21.19
C ARG A 164 -3.22 -28.99 21.00
N ALA A 165 -2.24 -28.73 20.16
CA ALA A 165 -1.13 -29.67 19.92
C ALA A 165 -0.06 -29.67 21.03
N HIS A 166 -0.13 -28.74 21.98
CA HIS A 166 0.82 -28.62 23.09
C HIS A 166 0.26 -29.01 24.45
N GLU A 167 -1.01 -29.46 24.51
CA GLU A 167 -1.66 -29.92 25.75
C GLU A 167 -1.74 -31.43 25.90
N THR A 168 -0.92 -32.19 25.17
CA THR A 168 -0.77 -33.64 25.35
C THR A 168 0.61 -34.05 25.75
#